data_bf8b17f59e5540f71e071182c9be0a4e
#
_entry.id   bf8b17f59e5540f71e071182c9be0a4e
#
_cell.length_a   1.000
_cell.length_b   1.000
_cell.length_c   1.000
_cell.angle_alpha   90.00
_cell.angle_beta   90.00
_cell.angle_gamma   90.00
#
_symmetry.space_group_name_H-M   'P 1'
#
loop_
_entity.id
_entity.type
_entity.pdbx_description
1 polymer ?
#
loop_
_entity_poly.entity_id
_entity_poly.type
_entity_poly.pdbx_seq_one_letter_code
_entity_poly.pdbx_strand_id
1 'polypeptide(L)'
;MSNYIVNADDLGMTPGTNKAIFDGYDNGYINSTSIMTNCYYFNEAIHGLKLRKDLKAGIHLNLTYGKSLNSSLIFSDTNGFFNLNYLQLFYKSIFSNHFLEKVEDEFELQIQKAIQNNIDISHLDSHRHIHLIPNIYKIVYGLSTKYNIRRVRLVNENLFHSLKLTKKINFFMNGGLLKYFLLKIFTIFNKLHGNKYENIFFYSILYTGVIGRTSLHKLMSSNTFYEIVVHPSCINLDKDISFYNDAEKAYRLS
;
A
#
# COMPACT_ATOMS: atom_id res chain seq x y z
N MET A 1 5.94 -2.57 -23.47
CA MET A 1 5.68 -2.36 -22.02
C MET A 1 4.30 -2.92 -21.71
N SER A 2 4.13 -3.62 -20.61
CA SER A 2 2.81 -4.13 -20.20
C SER A 2 1.86 -2.96 -19.92
N ASN A 3 0.60 -3.08 -20.37
CA ASN A 3 -0.42 -2.06 -20.11
C ASN A 3 -1.04 -2.19 -18.71
N TYR A 4 -0.33 -2.81 -17.75
CA TYR A 4 -0.81 -3.00 -16.39
C TYR A 4 0.35 -3.07 -15.41
N ILE A 5 0.03 -2.69 -14.17
CA ILE A 5 0.84 -2.94 -12.96
C ILE A 5 0.03 -3.87 -12.08
N VAL A 6 0.58 -5.02 -11.71
CA VAL A 6 0.05 -5.83 -10.60
C VAL A 6 0.97 -5.59 -9.42
N ASN A 7 0.54 -4.74 -8.50
CA ASN A 7 1.31 -4.38 -7.31
C ASN A 7 0.88 -5.25 -6.13
N ALA A 8 1.83 -5.95 -5.55
CA ALA A 8 1.62 -6.68 -4.31
C ALA A 8 2.04 -5.81 -3.12
N ASP A 9 1.10 -5.43 -2.29
CA ASP A 9 1.32 -4.63 -1.10
C ASP A 9 1.89 -5.47 0.06
N ASP A 10 2.48 -4.80 1.06
CA ASP A 10 2.92 -5.36 2.35
C ASP A 10 4.18 -6.25 2.32
N LEU A 11 5.06 -6.14 1.32
CA LEU A 11 6.34 -6.85 1.33
C LEU A 11 7.15 -6.46 2.59
N GLY A 12 7.71 -7.43 3.30
CA GLY A 12 8.44 -7.23 4.55
C GLY A 12 7.57 -7.36 5.81
N MET A 13 6.25 -7.50 5.68
CA MET A 13 5.35 -7.60 6.81
C MET A 13 5.47 -8.95 7.53
N THR A 14 5.40 -10.06 6.78
CA THR A 14 5.50 -11.42 7.31
C THR A 14 6.27 -12.34 6.35
N PRO A 15 6.80 -13.49 6.82
CA PRO A 15 7.46 -14.47 5.96
C PRO A 15 6.51 -15.01 4.88
N GLY A 16 5.24 -15.26 5.24
CA GLY A 16 4.24 -15.76 4.32
C GLY A 16 3.88 -14.75 3.25
N THR A 17 3.83 -13.45 3.59
CA THR A 17 3.67 -12.38 2.61
C THR A 17 4.87 -12.29 1.67
N ASN A 18 6.09 -12.29 2.21
CA ASN A 18 7.32 -12.25 1.41
C ASN A 18 7.34 -13.42 0.40
N LYS A 19 7.13 -14.64 0.90
CA LYS A 19 7.11 -15.84 0.04
C LYS A 19 6.05 -15.72 -1.05
N ALA A 20 4.81 -15.37 -0.70
CA ALA A 20 3.70 -15.31 -1.65
C ALA A 20 3.91 -14.23 -2.74
N ILE A 21 4.50 -13.09 -2.38
CA ILE A 21 4.86 -12.03 -3.33
C ILE A 21 5.93 -12.52 -4.31
N PHE A 22 6.98 -13.15 -3.80
CA PHE A 22 8.07 -13.64 -4.65
C PHE A 22 7.63 -14.81 -5.54
N ASP A 23 6.85 -15.75 -5.00
CA ASP A 23 6.24 -16.81 -5.81
C ASP A 23 5.34 -16.23 -6.90
N GLY A 24 4.54 -15.21 -6.58
CA GLY A 24 3.68 -14.53 -7.55
C GLY A 24 4.47 -13.83 -8.66
N TYR A 25 5.60 -13.22 -8.35
CA TYR A 25 6.52 -12.64 -9.34
C TYR A 25 7.16 -13.73 -10.20
N ASP A 26 7.73 -14.77 -9.59
CA ASP A 26 8.42 -15.86 -10.29
C ASP A 26 7.49 -16.61 -11.24
N ASN A 27 6.17 -16.63 -10.94
CA ASN A 27 5.12 -17.19 -11.80
C ASN A 27 4.51 -16.16 -12.78
N GLY A 28 5.02 -14.93 -12.86
CA GLY A 28 4.57 -13.91 -13.82
C GLY A 28 3.24 -13.23 -13.51
N TYR A 29 2.69 -13.39 -12.31
CA TYR A 29 1.44 -12.72 -11.88
C TYR A 29 1.66 -11.34 -11.30
N ILE A 30 2.80 -11.06 -10.71
CA ILE A 30 3.17 -9.81 -10.05
C ILE A 30 4.34 -9.18 -10.80
N ASN A 31 4.32 -7.87 -11.03
CA ASN A 31 5.42 -7.12 -11.65
C ASN A 31 5.85 -5.88 -10.86
N SER A 32 5.17 -5.61 -9.74
CA SER A 32 5.46 -4.52 -8.82
C SER A 32 5.12 -4.93 -7.39
N THR A 33 5.80 -4.34 -6.41
CA THR A 33 5.52 -4.54 -4.99
C THR A 33 5.79 -3.27 -4.20
N SER A 34 5.20 -3.15 -3.00
CA SER A 34 5.49 -2.06 -2.06
C SER A 34 6.00 -2.64 -0.75
N ILE A 35 7.20 -2.19 -0.32
CA ILE A 35 7.90 -2.72 0.85
C ILE A 35 7.67 -1.88 2.10
N MET A 36 7.37 -2.52 3.22
CA MET A 36 7.23 -1.93 4.56
C MET A 36 8.58 -1.93 5.28
N THR A 37 9.27 -0.80 5.24
CA THR A 37 10.65 -0.72 5.76
C THR A 37 10.75 -0.77 7.28
N ASN A 38 9.65 -0.47 8.00
CA ASN A 38 9.56 -0.52 9.45
C ASN A 38 9.25 -1.93 10.01
N CYS A 39 8.90 -2.89 9.16
CA CYS A 39 8.48 -4.22 9.59
C CYS A 39 9.64 -5.17 9.87
N TYR A 40 9.36 -6.19 10.68
CA TYR A 40 10.36 -7.12 11.18
C TYR A 40 11.06 -7.95 10.10
N TYR A 41 10.31 -8.34 9.06
CA TYR A 41 10.82 -9.17 7.97
C TYR A 41 11.36 -8.37 6.78
N PHE A 42 11.67 -7.08 6.99
CA PHE A 42 12.25 -6.20 5.99
C PHE A 42 13.56 -6.75 5.40
N ASN A 43 14.48 -7.25 6.24
CA ASN A 43 15.78 -7.75 5.77
C ASN A 43 15.64 -9.00 4.87
N GLU A 44 14.68 -9.88 5.17
CA GLU A 44 14.33 -11.01 4.31
C GLU A 44 13.78 -10.53 2.97
N ALA A 45 12.89 -9.53 3.01
CA ALA A 45 12.34 -8.91 1.81
C ALA A 45 13.43 -8.29 0.91
N ILE A 46 14.40 -7.57 1.50
CA ILE A 46 15.56 -7.03 0.77
C ILE A 46 16.37 -8.13 0.09
N HIS A 47 16.62 -9.23 0.78
CA HIS A 47 17.33 -10.36 0.18
C HIS A 47 16.58 -10.91 -1.04
N GLY A 48 15.28 -11.10 -0.93
CA GLY A 48 14.43 -11.57 -2.02
C GLY A 48 14.38 -10.61 -3.23
N LEU A 49 14.36 -9.29 -2.98
CA LEU A 49 14.40 -8.27 -4.03
C LEU A 49 15.73 -8.27 -4.79
N LYS A 50 16.87 -8.46 -4.11
CA LYS A 50 18.20 -8.54 -4.75
C LYS A 50 18.30 -9.67 -5.77
N LEU A 51 17.55 -10.76 -5.57
CA LEU A 51 17.47 -11.90 -6.49
C LEU A 51 16.53 -11.62 -7.69
N ARG A 52 15.67 -10.58 -7.62
CA ARG A 52 14.61 -10.28 -8.59
C ARG A 52 14.70 -8.84 -9.07
N LYS A 53 15.79 -8.51 -9.75
CA LYS A 53 16.16 -7.12 -10.14
C LYS A 53 15.09 -6.41 -11.00
N ASP A 54 14.27 -7.15 -11.72
CA ASP A 54 13.21 -6.59 -12.58
C ASP A 54 11.89 -6.36 -11.83
N LEU A 55 11.72 -6.90 -10.62
CA LEU A 55 10.57 -6.62 -9.77
C LEU A 55 10.65 -5.17 -9.27
N LYS A 56 9.72 -4.33 -9.75
CA LYS A 56 9.66 -2.93 -9.33
C LYS A 56 9.24 -2.83 -7.89
N ALA A 57 10.02 -2.12 -7.07
CA ALA A 57 9.74 -1.94 -5.66
C ALA A 57 9.39 -0.48 -5.34
N GLY A 58 8.25 -0.25 -4.71
CA GLY A 58 7.87 1.01 -4.08
C GLY A 58 8.04 0.95 -2.57
N ILE A 59 7.79 2.07 -1.87
CA ILE A 59 7.75 2.12 -0.41
C ILE A 59 6.29 2.14 0.05
N HIS A 60 5.93 1.17 0.86
CA HIS A 60 4.63 1.08 1.53
C HIS A 60 4.69 1.83 2.86
N LEU A 61 4.51 3.17 2.79
CA LEU A 61 4.56 4.05 3.95
C LEU A 61 3.55 3.63 5.01
N ASN A 62 3.93 3.65 6.27
CA ASN A 62 3.14 3.04 7.31
C ASN A 62 3.15 3.84 8.61
N LEU A 63 1.94 3.98 9.24
CA LEU A 63 1.71 4.54 10.58
C LEU A 63 0.69 3.70 11.37
N THR A 64 0.42 2.47 10.93
CA THR A 64 -0.71 1.68 11.47
C THR A 64 -0.36 0.24 11.83
N TYR A 65 0.88 -0.21 11.54
CA TYR A 65 1.31 -1.58 11.80
C TYR A 65 2.80 -1.65 12.17
N GLY A 66 3.14 -2.48 13.16
CA GLY A 66 4.52 -2.68 13.59
C GLY A 66 5.07 -1.48 14.37
N LYS A 67 6.39 -1.35 14.40
CA LYS A 67 7.09 -0.30 15.16
C LYS A 67 7.42 0.91 14.29
N SER A 68 7.31 2.10 14.89
CA SER A 68 7.82 3.34 14.33
C SER A 68 9.35 3.33 14.29
N LEU A 69 9.95 3.95 13.28
CA LEU A 69 11.41 4.13 13.19
C LEU A 69 11.91 5.29 14.04
N ASN A 70 11.09 6.32 14.26
CA ASN A 70 11.46 7.49 15.08
C ASN A 70 10.96 7.40 16.54
N SER A 71 10.23 6.33 16.90
CA SER A 71 9.71 6.09 18.26
C SER A 71 8.89 7.25 18.85
N SER A 72 8.24 8.06 18.02
CA SER A 72 7.44 9.20 18.49
C SER A 72 6.15 8.74 19.16
N LEU A 73 5.93 9.13 20.42
CA LEU A 73 4.72 8.83 21.19
C LEU A 73 3.46 9.52 20.66
N ILE A 74 3.58 10.39 19.66
CA ILE A 74 2.44 11.06 19.05
C ILE A 74 1.56 10.11 18.23
N PHE A 75 2.13 9.00 17.74
CA PHE A 75 1.46 7.97 16.96
C PHE A 75 1.86 6.53 17.33
N SER A 76 2.72 6.35 18.36
CA SER A 76 3.11 5.05 18.87
C SER A 76 2.95 4.95 20.39
N ASP A 77 2.88 3.73 20.90
CA ASP A 77 2.88 3.46 22.33
C ASP A 77 4.31 3.50 22.93
N THR A 78 4.42 3.25 24.24
CA THR A 78 5.70 3.22 24.97
C THR A 78 6.66 2.13 24.51
N ASN A 79 6.18 1.12 23.80
CA ASN A 79 6.97 0.06 23.19
C ASN A 79 7.38 0.37 21.74
N GLY A 80 6.96 1.53 21.23
CA GLY A 80 7.20 2.03 19.88
C GLY A 80 6.26 1.47 18.82
N PHE A 81 5.19 0.73 19.17
CA PHE A 81 4.23 0.22 18.20
C PHE A 81 3.21 1.29 17.82
N PHE A 82 2.89 1.40 16.53
CA PHE A 82 1.83 2.28 16.07
C PHE A 82 0.50 1.93 16.72
N ASN A 83 -0.18 2.94 17.25
CA ASN A 83 -1.39 2.78 18.06
C ASN A 83 -2.59 3.64 17.59
N LEU A 84 -2.45 4.40 16.49
CA LEU A 84 -3.52 5.21 15.96
C LEU A 84 -4.32 4.46 14.90
N ASN A 85 -5.65 4.58 14.98
CA ASN A 85 -6.54 4.13 13.90
C ASN A 85 -6.68 5.20 12.81
N TYR A 86 -7.34 4.83 11.69
CA TYR A 86 -7.49 5.70 10.52
C TYR A 86 -8.19 7.03 10.84
N LEU A 87 -9.24 7.02 11.68
CA LEU A 87 -9.97 8.23 12.04
C LEU A 87 -9.14 9.16 12.91
N GLN A 88 -8.35 8.61 13.83
CA GLN A 88 -7.42 9.39 14.66
C GLN A 88 -6.31 10.03 13.81
N LEU A 89 -5.75 9.30 12.84
CA LEU A 89 -4.79 9.84 11.88
C LEU A 89 -5.41 10.98 11.07
N PHE A 90 -6.62 10.79 10.57
CA PHE A 90 -7.35 11.83 9.83
C PHE A 90 -7.57 13.08 10.70
N TYR A 91 -8.13 12.92 11.90
CA TYR A 91 -8.38 14.03 12.82
C TYR A 91 -7.11 14.78 13.18
N LYS A 92 -6.06 14.06 13.64
CA LYS A 92 -4.78 14.69 14.00
C LYS A 92 -4.13 15.41 12.82
N SER A 93 -4.26 14.91 11.60
CA SER A 93 -3.73 15.55 10.39
C SER A 93 -4.38 16.89 10.08
N ILE A 94 -5.61 17.15 10.57
CA ILE A 94 -6.30 18.43 10.38
C ILE A 94 -5.93 19.43 11.47
N PHE A 95 -5.81 18.98 12.71
CA PHE A 95 -5.76 19.87 13.88
C PHE A 95 -4.38 20.00 14.54
N SER A 96 -3.34 19.27 14.05
CA SER A 96 -2.02 19.31 14.68
C SER A 96 -0.88 19.36 13.66
N ASN A 97 -0.26 20.55 13.54
CA ASN A 97 0.96 20.71 12.73
C ASN A 97 2.11 19.88 13.29
N HIS A 98 2.25 19.81 14.62
CA HIS A 98 3.27 18.99 15.25
C HIS A 98 3.11 17.50 14.92
N PHE A 99 1.87 17.00 14.79
CA PHE A 99 1.63 15.65 14.30
C PHE A 99 2.13 15.47 12.86
N LEU A 100 1.85 16.44 11.98
CA LEU A 100 2.28 16.37 10.58
C LEU A 100 3.81 16.40 10.44
N GLU A 101 4.51 17.23 11.24
CA GLU A 101 5.99 17.22 11.31
C GLU A 101 6.53 15.82 11.68
N LYS A 102 5.94 15.17 12.70
CA LYS A 102 6.36 13.83 13.12
C LYS A 102 6.02 12.76 12.10
N VAL A 103 4.94 12.90 11.34
CA VAL A 103 4.60 12.03 10.21
C VAL A 103 5.64 12.18 9.09
N GLU A 104 6.06 13.41 8.78
CA GLU A 104 7.10 13.68 7.79
C GLU A 104 8.43 13.03 8.20
N ASP A 105 8.87 13.25 9.46
CA ASP A 105 10.07 12.63 10.04
C ASP A 105 10.04 11.08 9.88
N GLU A 106 8.92 10.45 10.24
CA GLU A 106 8.77 9.00 10.17
C GLU A 106 8.81 8.48 8.72
N PHE A 107 8.07 9.12 7.82
CA PHE A 107 8.06 8.72 6.42
C PHE A 107 9.41 8.93 5.74
N GLU A 108 10.11 10.00 6.09
CA GLU A 108 11.46 10.23 5.61
C GLU A 108 12.42 9.13 6.06
N LEU A 109 12.38 8.71 7.34
CA LEU A 109 13.17 7.59 7.83
C LEU A 109 12.84 6.28 7.10
N GLN A 110 11.56 6.03 6.80
CA GLN A 110 11.16 4.85 6.03
C GLN A 110 11.76 4.86 4.61
N ILE A 111 11.74 6.01 3.93
CA ILE A 111 12.34 6.19 2.60
C ILE A 111 13.87 6.04 2.67
N GLN A 112 14.52 6.72 3.63
CA GLN A 112 15.97 6.68 3.80
C GLN A 112 16.46 5.25 4.07
N LYS A 113 15.73 4.48 4.88
CA LYS A 113 16.07 3.08 5.15
C LYS A 113 16.04 2.23 3.87
N ALA A 114 15.10 2.48 2.97
CA ALA A 114 15.06 1.81 1.67
C ALA A 114 16.27 2.19 0.79
N ILE A 115 16.60 3.48 0.73
CA ILE A 115 17.75 4.00 -0.04
C ILE A 115 19.05 3.41 0.49
N GLN A 116 19.26 3.38 1.80
CA GLN A 116 20.45 2.79 2.45
C GLN A 116 20.61 1.29 2.14
N ASN A 117 19.52 0.60 1.79
CA ASN A 117 19.53 -0.80 1.37
C ASN A 117 19.58 -0.98 -0.16
N ASN A 118 19.84 0.10 -0.91
CA ASN A 118 19.97 0.13 -2.37
C ASN A 118 18.70 -0.29 -3.12
N ILE A 119 17.53 0.08 -2.60
CA ILE A 119 16.26 -0.09 -3.32
C ILE A 119 16.12 1.05 -4.34
N ASP A 120 15.93 0.71 -5.61
CA ASP A 120 15.49 1.64 -6.65
C ASP A 120 13.97 1.87 -6.49
N ILE A 121 13.62 2.99 -5.85
CA ILE A 121 12.23 3.27 -5.44
C ILE A 121 11.41 3.71 -6.65
N SER A 122 10.50 2.85 -7.09
CA SER A 122 9.65 3.11 -8.25
C SER A 122 8.45 4.02 -7.94
N HIS A 123 7.92 3.96 -6.71
CA HIS A 123 6.73 4.72 -6.28
C HIS A 123 6.60 4.78 -4.76
N LEU A 124 5.68 5.65 -4.30
CA LEU A 124 5.19 5.69 -2.93
C LEU A 124 3.70 5.36 -2.89
N ASP A 125 3.33 4.56 -1.92
CA ASP A 125 1.97 4.28 -1.49
C ASP A 125 1.92 4.10 0.02
N SER A 126 0.87 3.50 0.60
CA SER A 126 0.88 3.26 2.04
C SER A 126 -0.09 2.19 2.49
N HIS A 127 0.24 1.56 3.61
CA HIS A 127 -0.64 0.64 4.32
C HIS A 127 -1.97 1.33 4.66
N ARG A 128 -3.09 0.66 4.36
CA ARG A 128 -4.46 1.18 4.52
C ARG A 128 -4.75 2.49 3.78
N HIS A 129 -3.94 2.85 2.76
CA HIS A 129 -4.08 4.08 1.96
C HIS A 129 -4.06 5.38 2.78
N ILE A 130 -3.35 5.42 3.92
CA ILE A 130 -3.26 6.61 4.79
C ILE A 130 -2.61 7.81 4.08
N HIS A 131 -1.75 7.57 3.09
CA HIS A 131 -1.16 8.62 2.25
C HIS A 131 -2.19 9.44 1.48
N LEU A 132 -3.43 8.92 1.28
CA LEU A 132 -4.48 9.66 0.60
C LEU A 132 -5.17 10.70 1.49
N ILE A 133 -5.01 10.66 2.80
CA ILE A 133 -5.47 11.71 3.71
C ILE A 133 -4.85 13.05 3.27
N PRO A 134 -5.63 14.11 2.94
CA PRO A 134 -5.13 15.26 2.17
C PRO A 134 -3.88 15.94 2.72
N ASN A 135 -3.79 16.16 4.04
CA ASN A 135 -2.61 16.79 4.64
C ASN A 135 -1.40 15.82 4.71
N ILE A 136 -1.64 14.52 4.87
CA ILE A 136 -0.60 13.50 4.77
C ILE A 136 -0.13 13.36 3.31
N TYR A 137 -1.06 13.48 2.33
CA TYR A 137 -0.70 13.44 0.91
C TYR A 137 0.28 14.54 0.53
N LYS A 138 0.10 15.76 1.06
CA LYS A 138 1.04 16.87 0.81
C LYS A 138 2.47 16.52 1.25
N ILE A 139 2.61 15.89 2.41
CA ILE A 139 3.91 15.40 2.93
C ILE A 139 4.48 14.36 1.97
N VAL A 140 3.70 13.33 1.63
CA VAL A 140 4.16 12.25 0.75
C VAL A 140 4.55 12.78 -0.64
N TYR A 141 3.78 13.73 -1.18
CA TYR A 141 4.12 14.38 -2.45
C TYR A 141 5.40 15.22 -2.34
N GLY A 142 5.59 15.96 -1.24
CA GLY A 142 6.83 16.71 -0.94
C GLY A 142 8.04 15.78 -0.87
N LEU A 143 7.93 14.68 -0.13
CA LEU A 143 8.98 13.66 -0.04
C LEU A 143 9.26 12.98 -1.38
N SER A 144 8.23 12.70 -2.18
CA SER A 144 8.42 12.14 -3.52
C SER A 144 9.24 13.07 -4.42
N THR A 145 9.01 14.38 -4.31
CA THR A 145 9.78 15.41 -5.02
C THR A 145 11.21 15.49 -4.51
N LYS A 146 11.39 15.54 -3.18
CA LYS A 146 12.70 15.62 -2.50
C LYS A 146 13.62 14.44 -2.90
N TYR A 147 13.06 13.24 -2.98
CA TYR A 147 13.80 12.01 -3.30
C TYR A 147 13.72 11.59 -4.77
N ASN A 148 13.17 12.45 -5.65
CA ASN A 148 13.00 12.20 -7.09
C ASN A 148 12.24 10.88 -7.38
N ILE A 149 11.26 10.53 -6.54
CA ILE A 149 10.42 9.34 -6.72
C ILE A 149 9.29 9.71 -7.68
N ARG A 150 9.21 8.99 -8.80
CA ARG A 150 8.39 9.42 -9.93
C ARG A 150 6.89 9.37 -9.71
N ARG A 151 6.39 8.46 -8.87
CA ARG A 151 4.96 8.18 -8.73
C ARG A 151 4.53 8.10 -7.27
N VAL A 152 3.42 8.75 -6.94
CA VAL A 152 2.62 8.53 -5.73
C VAL A 152 1.30 7.90 -6.15
N ARG A 153 0.90 6.78 -5.54
CA ARG A 153 -0.33 6.09 -5.87
C ARG A 153 -1.55 6.99 -5.65
N LEU A 154 -2.47 6.98 -6.61
CA LEU A 154 -3.82 7.54 -6.46
C LEU A 154 -4.86 6.44 -6.71
N VAL A 155 -5.96 6.49 -5.96
CA VAL A 155 -7.05 5.53 -6.07
C VAL A 155 -8.10 6.07 -7.05
N ASN A 156 -7.83 5.91 -8.35
CA ASN A 156 -8.74 6.29 -9.42
C ASN A 156 -9.56 5.09 -9.90
N GLU A 157 -10.31 4.45 -8.99
CA GLU A 157 -11.17 3.30 -9.32
C GLU A 157 -12.47 3.75 -9.96
N ASN A 158 -12.88 3.04 -11.03
CA ASN A 158 -14.18 3.23 -11.68
C ASN A 158 -15.18 2.20 -11.14
N LEU A 159 -16.21 2.67 -10.42
CA LEU A 159 -17.21 1.84 -9.77
C LEU A 159 -17.91 0.88 -10.75
N PHE A 160 -18.38 1.39 -11.89
CA PHE A 160 -19.12 0.57 -12.87
C PHE A 160 -18.24 -0.51 -13.50
N HIS A 161 -16.97 -0.18 -13.73
CA HIS A 161 -16.03 -1.13 -14.29
C HIS A 161 -15.70 -2.23 -13.28
N SER A 162 -15.45 -1.86 -12.03
CA SER A 162 -15.20 -2.82 -10.93
C SER A 162 -16.39 -3.76 -10.73
N LEU A 163 -17.62 -3.25 -10.77
CA LEU A 163 -18.83 -4.07 -10.66
C LEU A 163 -19.00 -5.07 -11.82
N LYS A 164 -18.62 -4.70 -13.06
CA LYS A 164 -18.66 -5.61 -14.22
C LYS A 164 -17.63 -6.73 -14.14
N LEU A 165 -16.47 -6.46 -13.55
CA LEU A 165 -15.38 -7.43 -13.44
C LEU A 165 -15.64 -8.47 -12.35
N THR A 166 -16.28 -8.08 -11.27
CA THR A 166 -16.53 -8.94 -10.13
C THR A 166 -18.02 -8.94 -9.81
N LYS A 167 -18.71 -10.02 -10.13
CA LYS A 167 -20.17 -10.16 -9.93
C LYS A 167 -20.60 -10.34 -8.46
N LYS A 168 -19.69 -10.19 -7.50
CA LYS A 168 -19.99 -10.37 -6.06
C LYS A 168 -20.43 -9.05 -5.44
N ILE A 169 -21.56 -9.05 -4.72
CA ILE A 169 -22.18 -7.87 -4.10
C ILE A 169 -21.72 -7.70 -2.63
N ASN A 170 -20.84 -8.56 -2.12
CA ASN A 170 -20.43 -8.61 -0.72
C ASN A 170 -19.74 -7.33 -0.19
N PHE A 171 -19.32 -6.42 -1.07
CA PHE A 171 -18.71 -5.15 -0.68
C PHE A 171 -19.67 -4.20 0.06
N PHE A 172 -21.00 -4.34 -0.12
CA PHE A 172 -21.98 -3.56 0.64
C PHE A 172 -21.96 -3.90 2.13
N MET A 173 -21.69 -5.16 2.48
CA MET A 173 -21.75 -5.63 3.87
C MET A 173 -20.52 -5.25 4.71
N ASN A 174 -19.37 -4.96 4.09
CA ASN A 174 -18.08 -4.77 4.76
C ASN A 174 -17.61 -3.29 4.80
N GLY A 175 -18.50 -2.33 4.63
CA GLY A 175 -18.13 -0.90 4.60
C GLY A 175 -17.29 -0.49 3.38
N GLY A 176 -17.10 -1.38 2.41
CA GLY A 176 -16.28 -1.14 1.22
C GLY A 176 -16.75 0.06 0.39
N LEU A 177 -18.07 0.29 0.32
CA LEU A 177 -18.63 1.42 -0.41
C LEU A 177 -18.31 2.76 0.26
N LEU A 178 -18.40 2.83 1.60
CA LEU A 178 -18.01 4.02 2.36
C LEU A 178 -16.52 4.34 2.18
N LYS A 179 -15.67 3.32 2.29
CA LYS A 179 -14.24 3.43 2.02
C LYS A 179 -13.97 3.93 0.59
N TYR A 180 -14.67 3.37 -0.41
CA TYR A 180 -14.55 3.79 -1.79
C TYR A 180 -14.85 5.29 -1.98
N PHE A 181 -16.01 5.77 -1.48
CA PHE A 181 -16.38 7.18 -1.61
C PHE A 181 -15.40 8.10 -0.89
N LEU A 182 -14.97 7.76 0.33
CA LEU A 182 -14.00 8.54 1.09
C LEU A 182 -12.68 8.67 0.32
N LEU A 183 -12.11 7.56 -0.16
CA LEU A 183 -10.86 7.57 -0.91
C LEU A 183 -11.01 8.26 -2.27
N LYS A 184 -12.18 8.20 -2.90
CA LYS A 184 -12.47 8.93 -4.12
C LYS A 184 -12.48 10.44 -3.90
N ILE A 185 -13.11 10.91 -2.82
CA ILE A 185 -13.11 12.32 -2.43
C ILE A 185 -11.65 12.78 -2.17
N PHE A 186 -10.89 12.04 -1.38
CA PHE A 186 -9.49 12.37 -1.12
C PHE A 186 -8.64 12.40 -2.40
N THR A 187 -8.86 11.45 -3.31
CA THR A 187 -8.17 11.44 -4.60
C THR A 187 -8.48 12.70 -5.43
N ILE A 188 -9.73 13.20 -5.41
CA ILE A 188 -10.11 14.45 -6.10
C ILE A 188 -9.34 15.63 -5.50
N PHE A 189 -9.32 15.78 -4.17
CA PHE A 189 -8.56 16.84 -3.49
C PHE A 189 -7.06 16.75 -3.78
N ASN A 190 -6.50 15.54 -3.77
CA ASN A 190 -5.07 15.32 -3.96
C ASN A 190 -4.60 15.62 -5.39
N LYS A 191 -5.46 15.42 -6.40
CA LYS A 191 -5.16 15.80 -7.80
C LYS A 191 -4.88 17.29 -7.98
N LEU A 192 -5.45 18.15 -7.13
CA LEU A 192 -5.20 19.59 -7.16
C LEU A 192 -3.74 19.94 -6.79
N HIS A 193 -2.98 19.03 -6.18
CA HIS A 193 -1.59 19.23 -5.79
C HIS A 193 -0.57 18.74 -6.83
N GLY A 194 -1.03 18.39 -8.05
CA GLY A 194 -0.15 18.20 -9.20
C GLY A 194 0.45 16.80 -9.34
N ASN A 195 -0.35 15.75 -9.38
CA ASN A 195 0.15 14.43 -9.72
C ASN A 195 0.35 14.27 -11.24
N LYS A 196 1.57 13.95 -11.67
CA LYS A 196 1.94 13.78 -13.08
C LYS A 196 1.33 12.53 -13.75
N TYR A 197 0.69 11.62 -12.99
CA TYR A 197 0.25 10.30 -13.44
C TYR A 197 -1.28 10.13 -13.37
N GLU A 198 -2.02 11.04 -13.99
CA GLU A 198 -3.48 11.13 -13.89
C GLU A 198 -4.27 9.99 -14.56
N ASN A 199 -3.65 9.21 -15.45
CA ASN A 199 -4.35 8.30 -16.36
C ASN A 199 -4.24 6.80 -15.97
N ILE A 200 -3.74 6.48 -14.78
CA ILE A 200 -3.70 5.11 -14.28
C ILE A 200 -5.01 4.81 -13.56
N PHE A 201 -5.78 3.86 -14.08
CA PHE A 201 -6.95 3.36 -13.38
C PHE A 201 -6.53 2.41 -12.28
N PHE A 202 -7.16 2.55 -11.11
CA PHE A 202 -6.89 1.70 -9.95
C PHE A 202 -7.92 0.55 -9.88
N TYR A 203 -7.49 -0.62 -9.48
CA TYR A 203 -8.30 -1.77 -9.12
C TYR A 203 -7.58 -2.56 -8.02
N SER A 204 -8.09 -2.87 -6.82
CA SER A 204 -9.48 -2.74 -6.40
C SER A 204 -9.52 -2.28 -4.94
N ILE A 205 -10.34 -1.29 -4.66
CA ILE A 205 -10.74 -0.93 -3.29
C ILE A 205 -11.95 -1.76 -2.87
N LEU A 206 -12.94 -1.86 -3.76
CA LEU A 206 -14.20 -2.54 -3.50
C LEU A 206 -14.04 -4.06 -3.33
N TYR A 207 -13.04 -4.63 -3.97
CA TYR A 207 -12.78 -6.07 -4.00
C TYR A 207 -11.41 -6.43 -3.43
N THR A 208 -10.91 -5.60 -2.53
CA THR A 208 -9.68 -5.93 -1.81
C THR A 208 -9.83 -7.33 -1.20
N GLY A 209 -8.85 -8.19 -1.50
CA GLY A 209 -8.83 -9.55 -1.00
C GLY A 209 -9.74 -10.54 -1.75
N VAL A 210 -10.48 -10.16 -2.81
CA VAL A 210 -11.41 -11.05 -3.54
C VAL A 210 -11.14 -11.05 -5.05
N ILE A 211 -9.95 -10.69 -5.49
CA ILE A 211 -9.58 -10.68 -6.90
C ILE A 211 -9.33 -12.12 -7.37
N GLY A 212 -10.29 -12.69 -8.10
CA GLY A 212 -10.12 -14.00 -8.72
C GLY A 212 -9.22 -13.95 -9.96
N ARG A 213 -8.58 -15.08 -10.30
CA ARG A 213 -7.71 -15.23 -11.48
C ARG A 213 -8.37 -14.74 -12.78
N THR A 214 -9.66 -15.02 -12.97
CA THR A 214 -10.42 -14.60 -14.18
C THR A 214 -10.50 -13.07 -14.29
N SER A 215 -10.70 -12.36 -13.18
CA SER A 215 -10.74 -10.88 -13.17
C SER A 215 -9.37 -10.31 -13.44
N LEU A 216 -8.33 -10.89 -12.87
CA LEU A 216 -6.94 -10.51 -13.10
C LEU A 216 -6.56 -10.64 -14.58
N HIS A 217 -6.84 -11.79 -15.22
CA HIS A 217 -6.58 -11.98 -16.65
C HIS A 217 -7.33 -10.99 -17.55
N LYS A 218 -8.59 -10.66 -17.22
CA LYS A 218 -9.37 -9.65 -17.98
C LYS A 218 -8.76 -8.26 -17.88
N LEU A 219 -8.23 -7.88 -16.71
CA LEU A 219 -7.57 -6.58 -16.52
C LEU A 219 -6.23 -6.53 -17.26
N MET A 220 -5.44 -7.59 -17.16
CA MET A 220 -4.14 -7.71 -17.85
C MET A 220 -4.26 -7.68 -19.37
N SER A 221 -5.38 -8.18 -19.93
CA SER A 221 -5.66 -8.16 -21.37
C SER A 221 -6.37 -6.89 -21.86
N SER A 222 -6.63 -5.92 -20.99
CA SER A 222 -7.27 -4.66 -21.31
C SER A 222 -6.32 -3.70 -22.04
N ASN A 223 -6.86 -2.90 -22.97
CA ASN A 223 -6.12 -1.79 -23.56
C ASN A 223 -5.99 -0.56 -22.63
N THR A 224 -6.67 -0.59 -21.48
CA THR A 224 -6.62 0.47 -20.47
C THR A 224 -5.50 0.16 -19.48
N PHE A 225 -4.73 1.19 -19.11
CA PHE A 225 -3.66 1.02 -18.14
C PHE A 225 -4.22 0.93 -16.72
N TYR A 226 -3.99 -0.21 -16.05
CA TYR A 226 -4.44 -0.47 -14.69
C TYR A 226 -3.29 -0.67 -13.71
N GLU A 227 -3.44 -0.10 -12.51
CA GLU A 227 -2.76 -0.58 -11.29
C GLU A 227 -3.71 -1.49 -10.52
N ILE A 228 -3.37 -2.75 -10.45
CA ILE A 228 -4.14 -3.81 -9.78
C ILE A 228 -3.43 -4.12 -8.47
N VAL A 229 -4.08 -3.88 -7.33
CA VAL A 229 -3.49 -4.14 -6.02
C VAL A 229 -3.93 -5.50 -5.50
N VAL A 230 -2.95 -6.29 -5.07
CA VAL A 230 -3.14 -7.61 -4.48
C VAL A 230 -2.40 -7.71 -3.12
N HIS A 231 -2.91 -8.56 -2.23
CA HIS A 231 -2.34 -8.82 -0.91
C HIS A 231 -2.09 -10.32 -0.73
N PRO A 232 -1.11 -10.89 -1.43
CA PRO A 232 -0.85 -12.33 -1.35
C PRO A 232 -0.26 -12.70 0.02
N SER A 233 -0.62 -13.88 0.53
CA SER A 233 -0.06 -14.42 1.77
C SER A 233 0.00 -15.94 1.71
N CYS A 234 1.01 -16.51 2.38
CA CYS A 234 1.13 -17.94 2.63
C CYS A 234 0.80 -18.21 4.09
N ILE A 235 -0.48 -18.40 4.40
CA ILE A 235 -1.04 -18.51 5.74
C ILE A 235 -0.35 -19.58 6.59
N ASN A 236 0.09 -20.67 5.98
CA ASN A 236 0.76 -21.75 6.70
C ASN A 236 2.08 -21.30 7.34
N LEU A 237 2.76 -20.30 6.81
CA LEU A 237 3.98 -19.74 7.36
C LEU A 237 3.71 -18.66 8.43
N ASP A 238 2.49 -18.11 8.46
CA ASP A 238 2.12 -17.01 9.33
C ASP A 238 1.26 -17.44 10.53
N LYS A 239 1.01 -18.75 10.70
CA LYS A 239 0.11 -19.30 11.75
C LYS A 239 0.49 -18.90 13.17
N ASP A 240 1.78 -18.77 13.44
CA ASP A 240 2.31 -18.55 14.79
C ASP A 240 2.67 -17.08 15.06
N ILE A 241 2.34 -16.16 14.13
CA ILE A 241 2.63 -14.74 14.30
C ILE A 241 1.55 -14.13 15.19
N SER A 242 1.89 -13.86 16.45
CA SER A 242 0.97 -13.43 17.51
C SER A 242 0.31 -12.06 17.28
N PHE A 243 0.84 -11.23 16.41
CA PHE A 243 0.30 -9.89 16.08
C PHE A 243 -0.57 -9.87 14.83
N TYR A 244 -0.87 -11.04 14.27
CA TYR A 244 -1.81 -11.19 13.16
C TYR A 244 -3.22 -11.17 13.72
N ASN A 245 -3.88 -10.02 13.71
CA ASN A 245 -5.26 -9.94 14.18
C ASN A 245 -6.22 -10.60 13.17
N ASP A 246 -7.40 -11.02 13.65
CA ASP A 246 -8.37 -11.74 12.82
C ASP A 246 -8.88 -10.93 11.62
N ALA A 247 -8.91 -9.60 11.71
CA ALA A 247 -9.27 -8.72 10.61
C ALA A 247 -8.21 -8.75 9.48
N GLU A 248 -6.93 -8.83 9.83
CA GLU A 248 -5.84 -8.94 8.85
C GLU A 248 -5.75 -10.34 8.24
N LYS A 249 -6.05 -11.39 9.04
CA LYS A 249 -6.20 -12.77 8.52
C LYS A 249 -7.33 -12.85 7.49
N ALA A 250 -8.50 -12.30 7.79
CA ALA A 250 -9.65 -12.27 6.87
C ALA A 250 -9.36 -11.49 5.59
N TYR A 251 -8.59 -10.42 5.68
CA TYR A 251 -8.19 -9.58 4.56
C TYR A 251 -7.23 -10.27 3.58
N ARG A 252 -6.43 -11.25 4.06
CA ARG A 252 -5.41 -11.95 3.29
C ARG A 252 -5.85 -13.32 2.78
N LEU A 253 -6.92 -13.88 3.36
CA LEU A 253 -7.50 -15.18 2.98
C LEU A 253 -8.25 -15.17 1.65
N SER A 254 -8.39 -14.05 1.05
CA SER A 254 -9.14 -13.83 -0.17
C SER A 254 -8.24 -13.48 -1.34
#